data_5245c7d81420817db8bb5884c43472f6
#
_entry.id   5245c7d81420817db8bb5884c43472f6
#
_cell.length_a   1.000
_cell.length_b   1.000
_cell.length_c   1.000
_cell.angle_alpha   90.00
_cell.angle_beta   90.00
_cell.angle_gamma   90.00
#
_symmetry.space_group_name_H-M   'P 1'
#
loop_
_entity.id
_entity.type
_entity.pdbx_description
1 polymer ?
#
loop_
_entity_poly.entity_id
_entity_poly.type
_entity_poly.pdbx_seq_one_letter_code
_entity_poly.pdbx_strand_id
1 'polypeptide(L)'
;MNSGLDLEYSFNEILKGFGLSSELAHIIWLPLPMLLVLVSAVVGVLVTVWLERKISAAAQQRIGPEYAGALGVLQPIADGLKLLVKEDIIPAKADSILFTAGPILVLVPVILSWLIVPFGQNLLISNVGIGIFLWIALSSIQPIGLLMSGYASNNKYSLLGGLRAAAQSISYEIPLALSVLAVVLMTNSLSTIDIVNQQSGAGILSWNIWRQPVGFIIFWICALAECERLPFDLPEAEEELVAGYQTEYAGMKFALFYLGSYINLILSALLVSILYLGGWGFPIPVEIIAKVLNLPIDAPLIQVFTASIGIIMTVLKAYLLVFVAILLRWTTPRVRIDQLLDLGWKFLLPISLANLLMTAGLKLAFPQFFGG
;
A
#
# COMPACT_ATOMS: atom_id res chain seq x y z
N MET A 1 -16.88 -21.80 13.89
CA MET A 1 -17.79 -22.21 12.82
C MET A 1 -17.99 -20.99 11.95
N ASN A 2 -17.30 -20.95 10.81
CA ASN A 2 -17.25 -19.76 9.93
C ASN A 2 -18.47 -19.75 9.02
N SER A 3 -19.46 -18.93 9.35
CA SER A 3 -20.57 -18.58 8.46
C SER A 3 -20.23 -17.33 7.62
N GLY A 4 -18.97 -17.20 7.21
CA GLY A 4 -18.55 -16.23 6.20
C GLY A 4 -18.88 -16.79 4.82
N LEU A 5 -19.22 -15.91 3.87
CA LEU A 5 -19.28 -16.23 2.45
C LEU A 5 -17.95 -16.88 2.04
N ASP A 6 -17.90 -18.20 2.11
CA ASP A 6 -16.74 -18.96 1.65
C ASP A 6 -16.77 -18.89 0.13
N LEU A 7 -16.10 -17.85 -0.41
CA LEU A 7 -16.07 -17.61 -1.86
C LEU A 7 -15.59 -18.85 -2.61
N GLU A 8 -14.69 -19.61 -2.00
CA GLU A 8 -14.21 -20.88 -2.54
C GLU A 8 -15.34 -21.92 -2.60
N TYR A 9 -16.11 -22.06 -1.52
CA TYR A 9 -17.24 -22.99 -1.49
C TYR A 9 -18.31 -22.65 -2.53
N SER A 10 -18.70 -21.36 -2.58
CA SER A 10 -19.70 -20.89 -3.54
C SER A 10 -19.22 -21.04 -4.98
N PHE A 11 -17.97 -20.77 -5.28
CA PHE A 11 -17.36 -20.93 -6.59
C PHE A 11 -17.30 -22.41 -7.00
N ASN A 12 -16.88 -23.27 -6.07
CA ASN A 12 -16.82 -24.71 -6.28
C ASN A 12 -18.23 -25.32 -6.52
N GLU A 13 -19.26 -24.84 -5.84
CA GLU A 13 -20.65 -25.26 -6.09
C GLU A 13 -21.14 -24.85 -7.48
N ILE A 14 -20.83 -23.62 -7.91
CA ILE A 14 -21.16 -23.15 -9.27
C ILE A 14 -20.48 -24.03 -10.32
N LEU A 15 -19.19 -24.33 -10.18
CA LEU A 15 -18.46 -25.16 -11.13
C LEU A 15 -18.93 -26.63 -11.15
N LYS A 16 -19.30 -27.18 -9.99
CA LYS A 16 -19.94 -28.49 -9.92
C LYS A 16 -21.26 -28.51 -10.65
N GLY A 17 -22.05 -27.43 -10.59
CA GLY A 17 -23.28 -27.26 -11.37
C GLY A 17 -23.05 -27.30 -12.89
N PHE A 18 -21.85 -26.94 -13.37
CA PHE A 18 -21.42 -27.09 -14.77
C PHE A 18 -20.82 -28.48 -15.10
N GLY A 19 -20.84 -29.44 -14.16
CA GLY A 19 -20.35 -30.80 -14.39
C GLY A 19 -18.83 -31.00 -14.21
N LEU A 20 -18.12 -30.05 -13.61
CA LEU A 20 -16.69 -30.19 -13.31
C LEU A 20 -16.49 -30.99 -12.01
N SER A 21 -15.42 -31.80 -11.99
CA SER A 21 -15.00 -32.50 -10.76
C SER A 21 -14.52 -31.52 -9.69
N SER A 22 -14.66 -31.89 -8.40
CA SER A 22 -14.23 -31.05 -7.28
C SER A 22 -12.72 -30.72 -7.31
N GLU A 23 -11.91 -31.64 -7.83
CA GLU A 23 -10.45 -31.43 -7.97
C GLU A 23 -10.13 -30.38 -9.04
N LEU A 24 -10.80 -30.43 -10.20
CA LEU A 24 -10.63 -29.42 -11.25
C LEU A 24 -11.14 -28.05 -10.81
N ALA A 25 -12.25 -27.99 -10.07
CA ALA A 25 -12.75 -26.73 -9.52
C ALA A 25 -11.74 -26.09 -8.55
N HIS A 26 -11.10 -26.89 -7.69
CA HIS A 26 -10.06 -26.41 -6.78
C HIS A 26 -8.79 -25.93 -7.51
N ILE A 27 -8.36 -26.63 -8.57
CA ILE A 27 -7.21 -26.21 -9.40
C ILE A 27 -7.50 -24.88 -10.10
N ILE A 28 -8.72 -24.66 -10.58
CA ILE A 28 -9.14 -23.40 -11.22
C ILE A 28 -9.26 -22.26 -10.19
N TRP A 29 -9.66 -22.56 -8.95
CA TRP A 29 -9.75 -21.59 -7.88
C TRP A 29 -8.38 -21.05 -7.46
N LEU A 30 -7.34 -21.91 -7.45
CA LEU A 30 -6.02 -21.57 -6.89
C LEU A 30 -5.42 -20.28 -7.45
N PRO A 31 -5.36 -20.01 -8.78
CA PRO A 31 -4.79 -18.78 -9.33
C PRO A 31 -5.75 -17.58 -9.27
N LEU A 32 -7.06 -17.79 -9.06
CA LEU A 32 -8.07 -16.74 -9.16
C LEU A 32 -7.90 -15.61 -8.13
N PRO A 33 -7.68 -15.87 -6.83
CA PRO A 33 -7.44 -14.83 -5.85
C PRO A 33 -6.19 -13.99 -6.17
N MET A 34 -5.12 -14.65 -6.63
CA MET A 34 -3.87 -13.95 -6.99
C MET A 34 -4.07 -13.07 -8.22
N LEU A 35 -4.82 -13.53 -9.22
CA LEU A 35 -5.18 -12.73 -10.39
C LEU A 35 -6.05 -11.53 -10.00
N LEU A 36 -7.02 -11.71 -9.10
CA LEU A 36 -7.86 -10.62 -8.59
C LEU A 36 -7.04 -9.53 -7.88
N VAL A 37 -6.04 -9.94 -7.07
CA VAL A 37 -5.10 -9.01 -6.44
C VAL A 37 -4.33 -8.21 -7.47
N LEU A 38 -3.73 -8.90 -8.43
CA LEU A 38 -2.94 -8.25 -9.47
C LEU A 38 -3.79 -7.26 -10.28
N VAL A 39 -4.99 -7.67 -10.69
CA VAL A 39 -5.92 -6.80 -11.41
C VAL A 39 -6.34 -5.60 -10.55
N SER A 40 -6.67 -5.82 -9.27
CA SER A 40 -7.06 -4.73 -8.36
C SER A 40 -5.92 -3.74 -8.12
N ALA A 41 -4.68 -4.22 -7.99
CA ALA A 41 -3.50 -3.38 -7.86
C ALA A 41 -3.27 -2.53 -9.12
N VAL A 42 -3.32 -3.14 -10.31
CA VAL A 42 -3.14 -2.43 -11.59
C VAL A 42 -4.26 -1.40 -11.81
N VAL A 43 -5.52 -1.77 -11.56
CA VAL A 43 -6.65 -0.83 -11.65
C VAL A 43 -6.47 0.33 -10.66
N GLY A 44 -6.03 0.03 -9.43
CA GLY A 44 -5.70 1.04 -8.43
C GLY A 44 -4.66 2.03 -8.94
N VAL A 45 -3.59 1.55 -9.58
CA VAL A 45 -2.56 2.41 -10.19
C VAL A 45 -3.13 3.28 -11.30
N LEU A 46 -3.94 2.72 -12.22
CA LEU A 46 -4.56 3.48 -13.30
C LEU A 46 -5.40 4.65 -12.75
N VAL A 47 -6.21 4.39 -11.72
CA VAL A 47 -7.02 5.41 -11.04
C VAL A 47 -6.13 6.46 -10.37
N THR A 48 -5.08 6.03 -9.67
CA THR A 48 -4.17 6.95 -8.95
C THR A 48 -3.42 7.85 -9.91
N VAL A 49 -2.88 7.32 -11.01
CA VAL A 49 -2.19 8.12 -12.05
C VAL A 49 -3.13 9.13 -12.69
N TRP A 50 -4.38 8.74 -12.95
CA TRP A 50 -5.38 9.65 -13.48
C TRP A 50 -5.72 10.76 -12.49
N LEU A 51 -5.94 10.42 -11.21
CA LEU A 51 -6.19 11.38 -10.14
C LEU A 51 -5.02 12.36 -9.96
N GLU A 52 -3.79 11.85 -9.93
CA GLU A 52 -2.59 12.67 -9.79
C GLU A 52 -2.49 13.71 -10.91
N ARG A 53 -2.73 13.32 -12.16
CA ARG A 53 -2.73 14.26 -13.29
C ARG A 53 -3.85 15.30 -13.21
N LYS A 54 -5.04 14.92 -12.76
CA LYS A 54 -6.17 15.85 -12.58
C LYS A 54 -5.92 16.83 -11.44
N ILE A 55 -5.49 16.34 -10.29
CA ILE A 55 -5.20 17.17 -9.11
C ILE A 55 -4.01 18.11 -9.40
N SER A 56 -2.96 17.58 -10.03
CA SER A 56 -1.80 18.37 -10.45
C SER A 56 -2.19 19.50 -11.40
N ALA A 57 -3.03 19.20 -12.37
CA ALA A 57 -3.52 20.20 -13.32
C ALA A 57 -4.36 21.29 -12.61
N ALA A 58 -5.22 20.90 -11.68
CA ALA A 58 -6.00 21.83 -10.88
C ALA A 58 -5.11 22.73 -10.02
N ALA A 59 -4.07 22.17 -9.37
CA ALA A 59 -3.11 22.94 -8.59
C ALA A 59 -2.32 23.96 -9.45
N GLN A 60 -2.04 23.60 -10.72
CA GLN A 60 -1.34 24.47 -11.67
C GLN A 60 -2.28 25.36 -12.50
N GLN A 61 -3.57 25.39 -12.20
CA GLN A 61 -4.60 26.16 -12.95
C GLN A 61 -4.60 25.84 -14.44
N ARG A 62 -4.41 24.57 -14.82
CA ARG A 62 -4.49 24.05 -16.20
C ARG A 62 -5.48 22.91 -16.34
N ILE A 63 -5.91 22.62 -17.57
CA ILE A 63 -6.79 21.49 -17.87
C ILE A 63 -5.94 20.21 -17.85
N GLY A 64 -6.38 19.21 -17.06
CA GLY A 64 -5.79 17.88 -17.06
C GLY A 64 -6.20 17.04 -18.27
N PRO A 65 -5.85 15.73 -18.31
CA PRO A 65 -6.23 14.85 -19.41
C PRO A 65 -7.75 14.88 -19.63
N GLU A 66 -8.20 15.15 -20.87
CA GLU A 66 -9.62 15.32 -21.18
C GLU A 66 -10.05 14.52 -22.42
N TYR A 67 -9.18 14.42 -23.43
CA TYR A 67 -9.53 13.86 -24.74
C TYR A 67 -9.43 12.31 -24.83
N ALA A 68 -8.69 11.65 -23.93
CA ALA A 68 -8.53 10.21 -23.94
C ALA A 68 -9.68 9.52 -23.17
N GLY A 69 -10.83 9.35 -23.82
CA GLY A 69 -12.07 8.84 -23.20
C GLY A 69 -12.79 9.89 -22.37
N ALA A 70 -13.88 9.49 -21.69
CA ALA A 70 -14.63 10.39 -20.84
C ALA A 70 -13.73 10.93 -19.70
N LEU A 71 -13.59 12.24 -19.60
CA LEU A 71 -12.76 12.92 -18.59
C LEU A 71 -11.28 12.49 -18.56
N GLY A 72 -10.77 11.88 -19.65
CA GLY A 72 -9.39 11.44 -19.76
C GLY A 72 -9.04 10.16 -18.97
N VAL A 73 -10.02 9.34 -18.58
CA VAL A 73 -9.81 8.10 -17.79
C VAL A 73 -8.96 7.06 -18.54
N LEU A 74 -8.99 7.05 -19.88
CA LEU A 74 -8.21 6.11 -20.71
C LEU A 74 -6.75 6.53 -20.89
N GLN A 75 -6.34 7.71 -20.42
CA GLN A 75 -4.97 8.20 -20.59
C GLN A 75 -3.92 7.28 -19.95
N PRO A 76 -4.08 6.79 -18.70
CA PRO A 76 -3.11 5.86 -18.11
C PRO A 76 -3.00 4.54 -18.87
N ILE A 77 -4.08 4.07 -19.49
CA ILE A 77 -4.06 2.87 -20.35
C ILE A 77 -3.24 3.14 -21.61
N ALA A 78 -3.44 4.29 -22.26
CA ALA A 78 -2.65 4.69 -23.42
C ALA A 78 -1.16 4.79 -23.09
N ASP A 79 -0.81 5.32 -21.90
CA ASP A 79 0.58 5.39 -21.45
C ASP A 79 1.17 3.99 -21.20
N GLY A 80 0.40 3.08 -20.62
CA GLY A 80 0.81 1.68 -20.45
C GLY A 80 1.05 0.97 -21.79
N LEU A 81 0.12 1.11 -22.74
CA LEU A 81 0.27 0.54 -24.08
C LEU A 81 1.48 1.11 -24.82
N LYS A 82 1.73 2.40 -24.69
CA LYS A 82 2.94 3.04 -25.26
C LYS A 82 4.22 2.39 -24.73
N LEU A 83 4.30 2.10 -23.42
CA LEU A 83 5.48 1.49 -22.81
C LEU A 83 5.64 0.02 -23.21
N LEU A 84 4.54 -0.70 -23.46
CA LEU A 84 4.57 -2.08 -23.98
C LEU A 84 5.14 -2.17 -25.39
N VAL A 85 4.82 -1.20 -26.26
CA VAL A 85 5.28 -1.18 -27.67
C VAL A 85 6.68 -0.58 -27.80
N LYS A 86 7.13 0.17 -26.78
CA LYS A 86 8.44 0.83 -26.80
C LYS A 86 9.57 -0.21 -26.74
N GLU A 87 10.60 0.02 -27.55
CA GLU A 87 11.80 -0.83 -27.61
C GLU A 87 12.50 -0.93 -26.25
N ASP A 88 12.90 -2.14 -25.88
CA ASP A 88 13.69 -2.44 -24.68
C ASP A 88 15.17 -2.39 -25.01
N ILE A 89 15.88 -1.38 -24.51
CA ILE A 89 17.29 -1.13 -24.80
C ILE A 89 18.10 -1.48 -23.55
N ILE A 90 19.09 -2.35 -23.69
CA ILE A 90 20.07 -2.66 -22.66
C ILE A 90 21.40 -2.04 -23.05
N PRO A 91 22.03 -1.19 -22.21
CA PRO A 91 23.33 -0.60 -22.49
C PRO A 91 24.42 -1.69 -22.69
N ALA A 92 25.31 -1.51 -23.65
CA ALA A 92 26.31 -2.51 -24.01
C ALA A 92 27.28 -2.89 -22.87
N LYS A 93 27.47 -2.00 -21.89
CA LYS A 93 28.32 -2.22 -20.72
C LYS A 93 27.55 -2.59 -19.44
N ALA A 94 26.23 -2.74 -19.53
CA ALA A 94 25.40 -3.13 -18.40
C ALA A 94 25.48 -4.65 -18.14
N ASP A 95 25.31 -5.05 -16.88
CA ASP A 95 25.11 -6.45 -16.53
C ASP A 95 23.66 -6.82 -16.83
N SER A 96 23.42 -7.58 -17.90
CA SER A 96 22.09 -7.89 -18.41
C SER A 96 21.21 -8.68 -17.43
N ILE A 97 21.82 -9.54 -16.58
CA ILE A 97 21.09 -10.36 -15.61
C ILE A 97 20.59 -9.46 -14.48
N LEU A 98 21.48 -8.70 -13.85
CA LEU A 98 21.14 -7.80 -12.75
C LEU A 98 20.23 -6.66 -13.23
N PHE A 99 20.45 -6.16 -14.46
CA PHE A 99 19.64 -5.12 -15.08
C PHE A 99 18.18 -5.56 -15.28
N THR A 100 17.96 -6.83 -15.61
CA THR A 100 16.60 -7.38 -15.77
C THR A 100 15.98 -7.79 -14.43
N ALA A 101 16.79 -8.32 -13.49
CA ALA A 101 16.31 -8.75 -12.19
C ALA A 101 15.91 -7.60 -11.27
N GLY A 102 16.56 -6.42 -11.39
CA GLY A 102 16.29 -5.26 -10.54
C GLY A 102 14.82 -4.84 -10.50
N PRO A 103 14.20 -4.51 -11.65
CA PRO A 103 12.77 -4.13 -11.69
C PRO A 103 11.83 -5.19 -11.14
N ILE A 104 12.16 -6.47 -11.35
CA ILE A 104 11.36 -7.60 -10.85
C ILE A 104 11.44 -7.66 -9.32
N LEU A 105 12.63 -7.49 -8.73
CA LEU A 105 12.82 -7.47 -7.28
C LEU A 105 12.15 -6.26 -6.60
N VAL A 106 11.93 -5.17 -7.32
CA VAL A 106 11.16 -4.04 -6.80
C VAL A 106 9.66 -4.33 -6.82
N LEU A 107 9.14 -4.89 -7.91
CA LEU A 107 7.70 -5.04 -8.12
C LEU A 107 7.11 -6.26 -7.37
N VAL A 108 7.79 -7.42 -7.41
CA VAL A 108 7.23 -8.68 -6.89
C VAL A 108 6.92 -8.60 -5.38
N PRO A 109 7.81 -8.09 -4.51
CA PRO A 109 7.51 -7.98 -3.08
C PRO A 109 6.30 -7.10 -2.79
N VAL A 110 6.14 -6.01 -3.54
CA VAL A 110 5.02 -5.08 -3.35
C VAL A 110 3.70 -5.74 -3.74
N ILE A 111 3.64 -6.50 -4.85
CA ILE A 111 2.45 -7.27 -5.23
C ILE A 111 2.13 -8.35 -4.20
N LEU A 112 3.14 -9.07 -3.70
CA LEU A 112 2.93 -10.09 -2.66
C LEU A 112 2.40 -9.49 -1.36
N SER A 113 2.80 -8.26 -1.03
CA SER A 113 2.31 -7.55 0.15
C SER A 113 0.81 -7.23 0.09
N TRP A 114 0.22 -7.15 -1.12
CA TRP A 114 -1.24 -6.96 -1.27
C TRP A 114 -2.06 -8.15 -0.79
N LEU A 115 -1.49 -9.36 -0.73
CA LEU A 115 -2.16 -10.54 -0.18
C LEU A 115 -2.56 -10.39 1.29
N ILE A 116 -1.88 -9.50 2.02
CA ILE A 116 -2.07 -9.27 3.45
C ILE A 116 -3.21 -8.29 3.72
N VAL A 117 -3.62 -7.52 2.71
CA VAL A 117 -4.63 -6.47 2.84
C VAL A 117 -6.03 -7.05 2.93
N PRO A 118 -6.73 -6.91 4.08
CA PRO A 118 -8.11 -7.30 4.20
C PRO A 118 -9.01 -6.19 3.65
N PHE A 119 -9.71 -6.44 2.57
CA PHE A 119 -10.65 -5.50 1.98
C PHE A 119 -12.02 -5.50 2.67
N GLY A 120 -12.36 -6.54 3.42
CA GLY A 120 -13.63 -6.68 4.16
C GLY A 120 -13.55 -7.77 5.21
N GLN A 121 -14.57 -7.88 6.05
CA GLN A 121 -14.61 -8.80 7.19
C GLN A 121 -14.40 -10.28 6.80
N ASN A 122 -14.85 -10.67 5.59
CA ASN A 122 -14.76 -12.04 5.06
C ASN A 122 -14.06 -12.07 3.67
N LEU A 123 -13.49 -10.95 3.22
CA LEU A 123 -12.82 -10.81 1.94
C LEU A 123 -11.31 -10.70 2.16
N LEU A 124 -10.75 -11.82 2.54
CA LEU A 124 -9.31 -12.04 2.61
C LEU A 124 -8.90 -13.02 1.53
N ILE A 125 -7.78 -12.70 0.91
CA ILE A 125 -7.16 -13.59 -0.06
C ILE A 125 -6.38 -14.67 0.67
N SER A 126 -5.70 -14.28 1.75
CA SER A 126 -4.94 -15.20 2.60
C SER A 126 -4.99 -14.74 4.05
N ASN A 127 -5.48 -15.60 4.94
CA ASN A 127 -5.47 -15.35 6.37
C ASN A 127 -4.11 -15.71 6.96
N VAL A 128 -3.17 -14.78 6.90
CA VAL A 128 -1.83 -14.95 7.46
C VAL A 128 -1.81 -14.38 8.87
N GLY A 129 -1.69 -15.25 9.90
CA GLY A 129 -1.64 -14.82 11.30
C GLY A 129 -0.49 -13.87 11.66
N ILE A 130 0.57 -13.83 10.82
CA ILE A 130 1.74 -12.94 10.94
C ILE A 130 1.80 -11.92 9.79
N GLY A 131 0.65 -11.47 9.28
CA GLY A 131 0.55 -10.65 8.08
C GLY A 131 1.39 -9.39 8.13
N ILE A 132 1.36 -8.64 9.24
CA ILE A 132 2.15 -7.41 9.39
C ILE A 132 3.65 -7.67 9.32
N PHE A 133 4.13 -8.73 9.97
CA PHE A 133 5.54 -9.09 9.93
C PHE A 133 5.99 -9.48 8.51
N LEU A 134 5.13 -10.23 7.79
CA LEU A 134 5.38 -10.59 6.40
C LEU A 134 5.48 -9.35 5.50
N TRP A 135 4.63 -8.34 5.72
CA TRP A 135 4.70 -7.09 4.96
C TRP A 135 6.06 -6.39 5.16
N ILE A 136 6.48 -6.19 6.41
CA ILE A 136 7.79 -5.56 6.73
C ILE A 136 8.95 -6.35 6.10
N ALA A 137 8.88 -7.69 6.15
CA ALA A 137 9.91 -8.54 5.54
C ALA A 137 9.94 -8.44 4.00
N LEU A 138 8.79 -8.24 3.35
CA LEU A 138 8.72 -8.04 1.91
C LEU A 138 9.17 -6.64 1.50
N SER A 139 8.84 -5.60 2.28
CA SER A 139 9.27 -4.23 1.98
C SER A 139 10.79 -4.08 2.02
N SER A 140 11.49 -4.79 2.92
CA SER A 140 12.96 -4.77 3.01
C SER A 140 13.69 -5.40 1.81
N ILE A 141 12.99 -6.08 0.92
CA ILE A 141 13.59 -6.59 -0.33
C ILE A 141 13.67 -5.49 -1.40
N GLN A 142 12.75 -4.52 -1.39
CA GLN A 142 12.68 -3.47 -2.42
C GLN A 142 13.98 -2.65 -2.56
N PRO A 143 14.65 -2.19 -1.48
CA PRO A 143 15.92 -1.46 -1.55
C PRO A 143 17.03 -2.23 -2.26
N ILE A 144 17.04 -3.55 -2.13
CA ILE A 144 18.01 -4.42 -2.82
C ILE A 144 17.80 -4.35 -4.34
N GLY A 145 16.55 -4.38 -4.80
CA GLY A 145 16.21 -4.25 -6.20
C GLY A 145 16.63 -2.90 -6.79
N LEU A 146 16.44 -1.80 -6.04
CA LEU A 146 16.85 -0.46 -6.44
C LEU A 146 18.37 -0.33 -6.53
N LEU A 147 19.10 -0.84 -5.54
CA LEU A 147 20.56 -0.85 -5.53
C LEU A 147 21.13 -1.67 -6.71
N MET A 148 20.55 -2.86 -6.94
CA MET A 148 20.92 -3.72 -8.07
C MET A 148 20.75 -3.01 -9.39
N SER A 149 19.64 -2.31 -9.57
CA SER A 149 19.33 -1.56 -10.80
C SER A 149 20.32 -0.46 -11.06
N GLY A 150 20.66 0.32 -10.01
CA GLY A 150 21.66 1.36 -10.08
C GLY A 150 23.04 0.84 -10.44
N TYR A 151 23.46 -0.27 -9.83
CA TYR A 151 24.75 -0.89 -10.09
C TYR A 151 24.82 -1.50 -11.50
N ALA A 152 23.80 -2.23 -11.90
CA ALA A 152 23.76 -2.96 -13.18
C ALA A 152 23.82 -2.05 -14.40
N SER A 153 23.36 -0.81 -14.30
CA SER A 153 23.34 0.18 -15.37
C SER A 153 24.73 0.66 -15.81
N ASN A 154 25.77 0.39 -15.00
CA ASN A 154 27.15 0.86 -15.23
C ASN A 154 27.26 2.37 -15.53
N ASN A 155 26.39 3.16 -14.92
CA ASN A 155 26.36 4.62 -15.01
C ASN A 155 26.56 5.22 -13.62
N LYS A 156 27.40 6.27 -13.52
CA LYS A 156 27.72 6.94 -12.25
C LYS A 156 26.49 7.57 -11.59
N TYR A 157 25.62 8.19 -12.37
CA TYR A 157 24.40 8.82 -11.88
C TYR A 157 23.39 7.78 -11.40
N SER A 158 23.27 6.68 -12.16
CA SER A 158 22.39 5.57 -11.80
C SER A 158 22.82 4.88 -10.52
N LEU A 159 24.13 4.66 -10.34
CA LEU A 159 24.68 4.09 -9.10
C LEU A 159 24.44 5.00 -7.89
N LEU A 160 24.67 6.31 -8.04
CA LEU A 160 24.41 7.27 -6.96
C LEU A 160 22.91 7.33 -6.62
N GLY A 161 22.03 7.28 -7.62
CA GLY A 161 20.59 7.21 -7.41
C GLY A 161 20.17 5.95 -6.63
N GLY A 162 20.69 4.77 -7.01
CA GLY A 162 20.42 3.51 -6.31
C GLY A 162 20.94 3.50 -4.86
N LEU A 163 22.14 4.07 -4.61
CA LEU A 163 22.68 4.22 -3.25
C LEU A 163 21.82 5.16 -2.40
N ARG A 164 21.35 6.28 -2.96
CA ARG A 164 20.45 7.20 -2.25
C ARG A 164 19.11 6.54 -1.93
N ALA A 165 18.53 5.79 -2.88
CA ALA A 165 17.28 5.05 -2.68
C ALA A 165 17.42 4.04 -1.53
N ALA A 166 18.45 3.21 -1.57
CA ALA A 166 18.69 2.22 -0.53
C ALA A 166 18.94 2.86 0.85
N ALA A 167 19.73 3.92 0.92
CA ALA A 167 19.98 4.63 2.17
C ALA A 167 18.71 5.26 2.76
N GLN A 168 17.85 5.81 1.91
CA GLN A 168 16.55 6.36 2.30
C GLN A 168 15.65 5.25 2.85
N SER A 169 15.41 4.18 2.09
CA SER A 169 14.52 3.09 2.49
C SER A 169 14.95 2.45 3.81
N ILE A 170 16.22 2.08 3.97
CA ILE A 170 16.75 1.49 5.21
C ILE A 170 16.57 2.43 6.41
N SER A 171 16.77 3.74 6.22
CA SER A 171 16.67 4.72 7.31
C SER A 171 15.22 4.93 7.80
N TYR A 172 14.24 4.78 6.93
CA TYR A 172 12.83 5.00 7.26
C TYR A 172 12.07 3.73 7.61
N GLU A 173 12.55 2.56 7.19
CA GLU A 173 11.97 1.25 7.53
C GLU A 173 12.00 0.99 9.05
N ILE A 174 13.08 1.37 9.74
CA ILE A 174 13.20 1.14 11.19
C ILE A 174 12.16 1.93 12.00
N PRO A 175 12.02 3.27 11.86
CA PRO A 175 10.95 4.02 12.55
C PRO A 175 9.55 3.56 12.14
N LEU A 176 9.35 3.15 10.88
CA LEU A 176 8.10 2.60 10.38
C LEU A 176 7.74 1.31 11.14
N ALA A 177 8.65 0.36 11.21
CA ALA A 177 8.46 -0.89 11.94
C ALA A 177 8.15 -0.66 13.43
N LEU A 178 8.84 0.29 14.09
CA LEU A 178 8.58 0.65 15.49
C LEU A 178 7.18 1.25 15.69
N SER A 179 6.71 2.08 14.74
CA SER A 179 5.36 2.65 14.79
C SER A 179 4.27 1.57 14.65
N VAL A 180 4.50 0.59 13.78
CA VAL A 180 3.62 -0.58 13.60
C VAL A 180 3.62 -1.47 14.84
N LEU A 181 4.80 -1.72 15.44
CA LEU A 181 4.91 -2.50 16.67
C LEU A 181 4.14 -1.88 17.83
N ALA A 182 4.01 -0.56 17.90
CA ALA A 182 3.18 0.10 18.89
C ALA A 182 1.70 -0.28 18.73
N VAL A 183 1.18 -0.40 17.51
CA VAL A 183 -0.18 -0.88 17.24
C VAL A 183 -0.31 -2.36 17.56
N VAL A 184 0.66 -3.19 17.17
CA VAL A 184 0.69 -4.63 17.48
C VAL A 184 0.70 -4.88 18.99
N LEU A 185 1.46 -4.08 19.75
CA LEU A 185 1.44 -4.14 21.21
C LEU A 185 0.05 -3.86 21.78
N MET A 186 -0.72 -2.93 21.20
CA MET A 186 -2.09 -2.65 21.66
C MET A 186 -3.02 -3.83 21.42
N THR A 187 -2.93 -4.45 20.25
CA THR A 187 -3.83 -5.50 19.79
C THR A 187 -3.44 -6.91 20.24
N ASN A 188 -2.19 -7.13 20.65
CA ASN A 188 -1.60 -8.45 20.93
C ASN A 188 -1.69 -9.42 19.75
N SER A 189 -1.86 -8.94 18.53
CA SER A 189 -1.96 -9.76 17.32
C SER A 189 -1.17 -9.14 16.18
N LEU A 190 -0.55 -9.99 15.36
CA LEU A 190 0.11 -9.63 14.10
C LEU A 190 -0.83 -9.76 12.90
N SER A 191 -2.07 -10.22 13.14
CA SER A 191 -3.09 -10.35 12.10
C SER A 191 -3.74 -9.00 11.81
N THR A 192 -3.79 -8.65 10.53
CA THR A 192 -4.45 -7.42 10.07
C THR A 192 -5.95 -7.41 10.38
N ILE A 193 -6.58 -8.60 10.40
CA ILE A 193 -8.02 -8.75 10.72
C ILE A 193 -8.29 -8.39 12.17
N ASP A 194 -7.51 -8.95 13.09
CA ASP A 194 -7.71 -8.73 14.53
C ASP A 194 -7.55 -7.26 14.88
N ILE A 195 -6.59 -6.59 14.22
CA ILE A 195 -6.37 -5.14 14.40
C ILE A 195 -7.59 -4.33 13.96
N VAL A 196 -8.22 -4.68 12.83
CA VAL A 196 -9.43 -3.98 12.39
C VAL A 196 -10.63 -4.32 13.28
N ASN A 197 -10.80 -5.59 13.67
CA ASN A 197 -11.90 -6.02 14.53
C ASN A 197 -11.88 -5.31 15.88
N GLN A 198 -10.69 -5.09 16.47
CA GLN A 198 -10.55 -4.35 17.73
C GLN A 198 -10.96 -2.87 17.58
N GLN A 199 -10.86 -2.29 16.37
CA GLN A 199 -11.26 -0.92 16.07
C GLN A 199 -12.74 -0.78 15.71
N SER A 200 -13.51 -1.86 15.56
CA SER A 200 -14.88 -1.84 15.04
C SER A 200 -15.97 -1.50 16.07
N GLY A 201 -15.65 -1.41 17.37
CA GLY A 201 -16.65 -1.36 18.43
C GLY A 201 -17.49 -0.06 18.50
N ALA A 202 -16.86 1.10 18.58
CA ALA A 202 -17.54 2.39 18.81
C ALA A 202 -17.50 3.35 17.59
N GLY A 203 -17.36 2.83 16.38
CA GLY A 203 -17.25 3.65 15.17
C GLY A 203 -15.94 4.47 15.16
N ILE A 204 -16.02 5.74 14.75
CA ILE A 204 -14.83 6.62 14.61
C ILE A 204 -14.03 6.74 15.91
N LEU A 205 -14.69 6.73 17.07
CA LEU A 205 -14.03 6.93 18.37
C LEU A 205 -13.15 5.76 18.80
N SER A 206 -13.36 4.56 18.25
CA SER A 206 -12.53 3.37 18.53
C SER A 206 -11.29 3.27 17.65
N TRP A 207 -11.11 4.13 16.65
CA TRP A 207 -9.97 4.09 15.75
C TRP A 207 -8.66 4.36 16.48
N ASN A 208 -7.61 3.66 16.08
CA ASN A 208 -6.29 3.77 16.69
C ASN A 208 -5.63 5.14 16.48
N ILE A 209 -6.08 5.94 15.53
CA ILE A 209 -5.59 7.30 15.33
C ILE A 209 -5.72 8.17 16.59
N TRP A 210 -6.76 7.96 17.40
CA TRP A 210 -6.97 8.68 18.65
C TRP A 210 -6.10 8.14 19.80
N ARG A 211 -5.81 6.83 19.77
CA ARG A 211 -4.98 6.17 20.79
C ARG A 211 -3.49 6.31 20.49
N GLN A 212 -3.13 6.45 19.21
CA GLN A 212 -1.75 6.46 18.69
C GLN A 212 -1.52 7.57 17.66
N PRO A 213 -1.79 8.85 17.98
CA PRO A 213 -1.63 9.94 17.02
C PRO A 213 -0.18 10.13 16.58
N VAL A 214 0.77 9.96 17.50
CA VAL A 214 2.21 10.04 17.21
C VAL A 214 2.64 8.91 16.28
N GLY A 215 2.21 7.67 16.55
CA GLY A 215 2.47 6.52 15.70
C GLY A 215 1.93 6.70 14.28
N PHE A 216 0.72 7.25 14.15
CA PHE A 216 0.11 7.57 12.84
C PHE A 216 0.97 8.55 12.04
N ILE A 217 1.43 9.66 12.66
CA ILE A 217 2.24 10.67 11.97
C ILE A 217 3.58 10.09 11.54
N ILE A 218 4.26 9.34 12.43
CA ILE A 218 5.53 8.68 12.11
C ILE A 218 5.34 7.71 10.95
N PHE A 219 4.35 6.82 11.04
CA PHE A 219 4.06 5.85 9.98
C PHE A 219 3.83 6.54 8.64
N TRP A 220 3.00 7.60 8.62
CA TRP A 220 2.67 8.32 7.39
C TRP A 220 3.89 8.98 6.74
N ILE A 221 4.75 9.63 7.55
CA ILE A 221 6.00 10.24 7.05
C ILE A 221 6.93 9.16 6.49
N CYS A 222 7.12 8.05 7.23
CA CYS A 222 7.98 6.95 6.79
C CYS A 222 7.45 6.26 5.52
N ALA A 223 6.14 6.04 5.43
CA ALA A 223 5.50 5.47 4.27
C ALA A 223 5.67 6.33 3.01
N LEU A 224 5.55 7.65 3.12
CA LEU A 224 5.82 8.56 2.00
C LEU A 224 7.30 8.52 1.57
N ALA A 225 8.22 8.41 2.53
CA ALA A 225 9.64 8.30 2.24
C ALA A 225 9.99 6.96 1.58
N GLU A 226 9.36 5.86 1.97
CA GLU A 226 9.53 4.54 1.36
C GLU A 226 8.98 4.48 -0.07
N CYS A 227 7.90 5.23 -0.35
CA CYS A 227 7.34 5.34 -1.70
C CYS A 227 8.10 6.28 -2.63
N GLU A 228 9.23 6.86 -2.19
CA GLU A 228 10.06 7.82 -2.95
C GLU A 228 9.24 8.99 -3.52
N ARG A 229 8.22 9.47 -2.77
CA ARG A 229 7.36 10.58 -3.20
C ARG A 229 7.81 11.90 -2.60
N LEU A 230 7.62 13.00 -3.34
CA LEU A 230 7.86 14.35 -2.81
C LEU A 230 7.13 14.54 -1.46
N PRO A 231 7.80 15.08 -0.43
CA PRO A 231 9.10 15.80 -0.44
C PRO A 231 10.36 14.91 -0.40
N PHE A 232 10.23 13.58 -0.40
CA PHE A 232 11.32 12.61 -0.21
C PHE A 232 11.78 11.95 -1.53
N ASP A 233 11.58 12.59 -2.67
CA ASP A 233 11.95 12.13 -4.01
C ASP A 233 13.42 12.44 -4.34
N LEU A 234 14.34 11.89 -3.56
CA LEU A 234 15.78 12.10 -3.74
C LEU A 234 16.43 11.14 -4.76
N PRO A 235 15.99 9.89 -4.87
CA PRO A 235 16.56 8.95 -5.83
C PRO A 235 16.31 9.34 -7.28
N GLU A 236 15.15 9.94 -7.57
CA GLU A 236 14.71 10.34 -8.92
C GLU A 236 14.98 11.82 -9.23
N ALA A 237 15.70 12.55 -8.35
CA ALA A 237 15.91 13.99 -8.49
C ALA A 237 16.50 14.37 -9.86
N GLU A 238 15.65 14.75 -10.83
CA GLU A 238 16.04 15.11 -12.20
C GLU A 238 17.09 16.25 -12.23
N GLU A 239 16.99 17.18 -11.29
CA GLU A 239 17.90 18.32 -11.18
C GLU A 239 19.32 17.95 -10.74
N GLU A 240 19.49 16.84 -10.01
CA GLU A 240 20.78 16.40 -9.46
C GLU A 240 21.35 15.16 -10.15
N LEU A 241 20.52 14.18 -10.50
CA LEU A 241 20.93 12.83 -10.94
C LEU A 241 20.31 12.42 -12.28
N VAL A 242 19.77 13.35 -13.05
CA VAL A 242 19.07 13.14 -14.33
C VAL A 242 17.75 12.37 -14.12
N ALA A 243 17.79 11.06 -13.83
CA ALA A 243 16.66 10.23 -13.44
C ALA A 243 17.08 9.12 -12.45
N GLY A 244 18.20 9.34 -11.74
CA GLY A 244 18.71 8.40 -10.75
C GLY A 244 18.91 7.00 -11.29
N TYR A 245 18.45 5.98 -10.54
CA TYR A 245 18.59 4.58 -10.92
C TYR A 245 17.82 4.18 -12.19
N GLN A 246 16.82 4.98 -12.60
CA GLN A 246 15.99 4.72 -13.78
C GLN A 246 16.60 5.26 -15.09
N THR A 247 17.72 5.99 -15.03
CA THR A 247 18.28 6.72 -16.17
C THR A 247 18.48 5.88 -17.43
N GLU A 248 18.93 4.64 -17.28
CA GLU A 248 19.22 3.75 -18.42
C GLU A 248 18.04 2.82 -18.77
N TYR A 249 16.97 2.85 -17.99
CA TYR A 249 15.83 1.97 -18.18
C TYR A 249 14.84 2.56 -19.19
N ALA A 250 14.35 1.72 -20.13
CA ALA A 250 13.38 2.09 -21.15
C ALA A 250 12.25 1.04 -21.23
N GLY A 251 11.17 1.39 -21.96
CA GLY A 251 10.08 0.49 -22.27
C GLY A 251 9.44 -0.14 -21.02
N MET A 252 9.27 -1.47 -21.07
CA MET A 252 8.57 -2.21 -20.01
C MET A 252 9.33 -2.23 -18.70
N LYS A 253 10.66 -2.26 -18.71
CA LYS A 253 11.48 -2.25 -17.48
C LYS A 253 11.31 -0.96 -16.68
N PHE A 254 11.22 0.19 -17.36
CA PHE A 254 10.87 1.46 -16.74
C PHE A 254 9.44 1.42 -16.16
N ALA A 255 8.49 0.84 -16.92
CA ALA A 255 7.12 0.71 -16.46
C ALA A 255 6.99 -0.09 -15.16
N LEU A 256 7.82 -1.13 -14.94
CA LEU A 256 7.81 -1.94 -13.73
C LEU A 256 8.20 -1.14 -12.48
N PHE A 257 9.21 -0.25 -12.57
CA PHE A 257 9.54 0.66 -11.46
C PHE A 257 8.39 1.60 -11.15
N TYR A 258 7.86 2.24 -12.17
CA TYR A 258 6.75 3.18 -12.04
C TYR A 258 5.51 2.50 -11.45
N LEU A 259 5.18 1.30 -11.94
CA LEU A 259 4.09 0.49 -11.40
C LEU A 259 4.35 0.13 -9.93
N GLY A 260 5.57 -0.31 -9.60
CA GLY A 260 5.97 -0.65 -8.23
C GLY A 260 5.81 0.50 -7.25
N SER A 261 6.27 1.71 -7.58
CA SER A 261 6.15 2.88 -6.72
C SER A 261 4.69 3.30 -6.47
N TYR A 262 3.82 3.22 -7.48
CA TYR A 262 2.39 3.53 -7.30
C TYR A 262 1.64 2.46 -6.53
N ILE A 263 1.93 1.16 -6.77
CA ILE A 263 1.35 0.07 -5.98
C ILE A 263 1.76 0.21 -4.52
N ASN A 264 3.03 0.54 -4.24
CA ASN A 264 3.52 0.75 -2.88
C ASN A 264 2.83 1.94 -2.20
N LEU A 265 2.59 3.05 -2.91
CA LEU A 265 1.84 4.19 -2.38
C LEU A 265 0.41 3.81 -1.97
N ILE A 266 -0.30 3.07 -2.81
CA ILE A 266 -1.66 2.62 -2.50
C ILE A 266 -1.65 1.62 -1.34
N LEU A 267 -0.69 0.68 -1.34
CA LEU A 267 -0.49 -0.30 -0.29
C LEU A 267 -0.24 0.37 1.06
N SER A 268 0.66 1.34 1.10
CA SER A 268 0.95 2.13 2.32
C SER A 268 -0.28 2.87 2.82
N ALA A 269 -1.07 3.47 1.92
CA ALA A 269 -2.33 4.12 2.28
C ALA A 269 -3.38 3.12 2.80
N LEU A 270 -3.47 1.93 2.22
CA LEU A 270 -4.33 0.84 2.71
C LEU A 270 -3.90 0.38 4.10
N LEU A 271 -2.60 0.21 4.34
CA LEU A 271 -2.08 -0.18 5.65
C LEU A 271 -2.32 0.89 6.73
N VAL A 272 -2.17 2.17 6.40
CA VAL A 272 -2.58 3.27 7.30
C VAL A 272 -4.07 3.15 7.62
N SER A 273 -4.91 2.89 6.63
CA SER A 273 -6.35 2.70 6.84
C SER A 273 -6.64 1.53 7.80
N ILE A 274 -5.94 0.41 7.65
CA ILE A 274 -6.09 -0.79 8.47
C ILE A 274 -5.58 -0.56 9.90
N LEU A 275 -4.38 0.00 10.04
CA LEU A 275 -3.72 0.13 11.34
C LEU A 275 -4.30 1.24 12.20
N TYR A 276 -4.72 2.37 11.59
CA TYR A 276 -5.09 3.58 12.33
C TYR A 276 -6.52 4.06 12.11
N LEU A 277 -7.14 3.77 10.95
CA LEU A 277 -8.47 4.27 10.59
C LEU A 277 -9.56 3.18 10.60
N GLY A 278 -9.26 2.02 11.17
CA GLY A 278 -10.22 0.93 11.34
C GLY A 278 -10.63 0.21 10.06
N GLY A 279 -9.81 0.24 8.99
CA GLY A 279 -10.01 -0.52 7.76
C GLY A 279 -11.44 -0.46 7.22
N TRP A 280 -12.11 -1.62 7.12
CA TRP A 280 -13.51 -1.72 6.67
C TRP A 280 -14.54 -1.23 7.69
N GLY A 281 -14.11 -0.89 8.91
CA GLY A 281 -14.99 -0.37 9.95
C GLY A 281 -15.74 0.88 9.49
N PHE A 282 -17.07 0.83 9.63
CA PHE A 282 -17.92 1.97 9.28
C PHE A 282 -17.81 3.05 10.36
N PRO A 283 -17.90 4.33 9.99
CA PRO A 283 -17.86 5.43 10.97
C PRO A 283 -18.96 5.38 12.01
N ILE A 284 -20.12 4.79 11.65
CA ILE A 284 -21.29 4.61 12.51
C ILE A 284 -21.41 3.11 12.81
N PRO A 285 -21.64 2.69 14.06
CA PRO A 285 -21.84 1.28 14.39
C PRO A 285 -22.95 0.65 13.54
N VAL A 286 -22.70 -0.54 13.00
CA VAL A 286 -23.66 -1.27 12.12
C VAL A 286 -24.99 -1.53 12.84
N GLU A 287 -24.94 -1.69 14.17
CA GLU A 287 -26.13 -1.86 15.04
C GLU A 287 -27.12 -0.67 14.93
N ILE A 288 -26.60 0.54 14.78
CA ILE A 288 -27.44 1.74 14.60
C ILE A 288 -28.10 1.70 13.22
N ILE A 289 -27.37 1.28 12.20
CA ILE A 289 -27.90 1.18 10.84
C ILE A 289 -28.98 0.10 10.77
N ALA A 290 -28.73 -1.07 11.37
CA ALA A 290 -29.71 -2.14 11.45
C ALA A 290 -31.00 -1.72 12.18
N LYS A 291 -30.88 -0.95 13.27
CA LYS A 291 -32.03 -0.37 13.99
C LYS A 291 -32.82 0.63 13.15
N VAL A 292 -32.14 1.49 12.40
CA VAL A 292 -32.80 2.49 11.54
C VAL A 292 -33.54 1.81 10.38
N LEU A 293 -33.00 0.72 9.86
CA LEU A 293 -33.61 -0.05 8.76
C LEU A 293 -34.66 -1.06 9.24
N ASN A 294 -34.84 -1.24 10.56
CA ASN A 294 -35.71 -2.25 11.18
C ASN A 294 -35.45 -3.68 10.67
N LEU A 295 -34.22 -4.01 10.36
CA LEU A 295 -33.81 -5.32 9.86
C LEU A 295 -33.01 -6.07 10.93
N PRO A 296 -33.18 -7.42 11.06
CA PRO A 296 -32.34 -8.21 11.98
C PRO A 296 -30.90 -8.20 11.45
N ILE A 297 -29.94 -8.09 12.39
CA ILE A 297 -28.49 -8.02 12.07
C ILE A 297 -28.01 -9.23 11.27
N ASP A 298 -28.65 -10.39 11.48
CA ASP A 298 -28.32 -11.66 10.81
C ASP A 298 -28.93 -11.80 9.40
N ALA A 299 -29.69 -10.82 8.92
CA ALA A 299 -30.28 -10.89 7.58
C ALA A 299 -29.18 -10.94 6.51
N PRO A 300 -29.28 -11.84 5.53
CA PRO A 300 -28.28 -11.99 4.47
C PRO A 300 -28.09 -10.69 3.66
N LEU A 301 -29.15 -9.89 3.54
CA LEU A 301 -29.09 -8.55 2.95
C LEU A 301 -28.17 -7.60 3.71
N ILE A 302 -28.18 -7.61 5.06
CA ILE A 302 -27.31 -6.77 5.88
C ILE A 302 -25.87 -7.25 5.78
N GLN A 303 -25.62 -8.55 5.73
CA GLN A 303 -24.26 -9.09 5.59
C GLN A 303 -23.63 -8.72 4.24
N VAL A 304 -24.38 -8.83 3.13
CA VAL A 304 -23.89 -8.40 1.80
C VAL A 304 -23.70 -6.88 1.77
N PHE A 305 -24.62 -6.13 2.35
CA PHE A 305 -24.53 -4.66 2.43
C PHE A 305 -23.31 -4.22 3.25
N THR A 306 -23.08 -4.79 4.42
CA THR A 306 -21.92 -4.48 5.27
C THR A 306 -20.60 -4.89 4.63
N ALA A 307 -20.54 -6.02 3.94
CA ALA A 307 -19.36 -6.45 3.20
C ALA A 307 -19.04 -5.49 2.04
N SER A 308 -20.05 -5.11 1.24
CA SER A 308 -19.87 -4.19 0.11
C SER A 308 -19.46 -2.80 0.57
N ILE A 309 -20.10 -2.27 1.61
CA ILE A 309 -19.73 -0.97 2.18
C ILE A 309 -18.36 -1.04 2.83
N GLY A 310 -18.00 -2.15 3.47
CA GLY A 310 -16.69 -2.35 4.06
C GLY A 310 -15.56 -2.15 3.02
N ILE A 311 -15.70 -2.77 1.83
CA ILE A 311 -14.75 -2.58 0.72
C ILE A 311 -14.68 -1.11 0.31
N ILE A 312 -15.83 -0.49 0.06
CA ILE A 312 -15.92 0.89 -0.38
C ILE A 312 -15.24 1.82 0.66
N MET A 313 -15.49 1.58 1.95
CA MET A 313 -14.90 2.40 3.02
C MET A 313 -13.38 2.23 3.14
N THR A 314 -12.87 1.00 3.01
CA THR A 314 -11.42 0.75 3.00
C THR A 314 -10.75 1.49 1.85
N VAL A 315 -11.30 1.33 0.64
CA VAL A 315 -10.80 1.98 -0.58
C VAL A 315 -10.92 3.51 -0.47
N LEU A 316 -12.05 4.04 0.00
CA LEU A 316 -12.27 5.48 0.16
C LEU A 316 -11.25 6.10 1.13
N LYS A 317 -11.02 5.47 2.29
CA LYS A 317 -10.02 5.94 3.27
C LYS A 317 -8.61 5.93 2.66
N ALA A 318 -8.25 4.86 1.94
CA ALA A 318 -6.95 4.77 1.28
C ALA A 318 -6.79 5.87 0.21
N TYR A 319 -7.78 6.08 -0.66
CA TYR A 319 -7.71 7.13 -1.68
C TYR A 319 -7.74 8.55 -1.10
N LEU A 320 -8.37 8.76 0.06
CA LEU A 320 -8.27 10.03 0.79
C LEU A 320 -6.83 10.30 1.22
N LEU A 321 -6.12 9.29 1.72
CA LEU A 321 -4.70 9.40 2.06
C LEU A 321 -3.82 9.60 0.81
N VAL A 322 -4.10 8.89 -0.27
CA VAL A 322 -3.43 9.11 -1.57
C VAL A 322 -3.64 10.55 -2.06
N PHE A 323 -4.85 11.08 -1.92
CA PHE A 323 -5.15 12.48 -2.24
C PHE A 323 -4.27 13.45 -1.42
N VAL A 324 -4.15 13.20 -0.11
CA VAL A 324 -3.25 13.99 0.76
C VAL A 324 -1.80 13.88 0.30
N ALA A 325 -1.33 12.68 -0.07
CA ALA A 325 0.02 12.48 -0.61
C ALA A 325 0.26 13.29 -1.90
N ILE A 326 -0.72 13.31 -2.81
CA ILE A 326 -0.64 14.11 -4.03
C ILE A 326 -0.63 15.61 -3.71
N LEU A 327 -1.43 16.08 -2.75
CA LEU A 327 -1.40 17.49 -2.32
C LEU A 327 -0.05 17.87 -1.71
N LEU A 328 0.54 17.01 -0.88
CA LEU A 328 1.88 17.24 -0.30
C LEU A 328 2.94 17.41 -1.40
N ARG A 329 2.86 16.64 -2.48
CA ARG A 329 3.74 16.79 -3.63
C ARG A 329 3.77 18.22 -4.20
N TRP A 330 2.64 18.94 -4.16
CA TRP A 330 2.53 20.28 -4.73
C TRP A 330 2.68 21.43 -3.72
N THR A 331 2.65 21.13 -2.42
CA THR A 331 2.71 22.13 -1.35
C THR A 331 4.06 22.18 -0.64
N THR A 332 4.81 21.07 -0.62
CA THR A 332 6.07 20.97 0.13
C THR A 332 7.30 21.08 -0.78
N PRO A 333 8.35 21.79 -0.36
CA PRO A 333 9.63 21.81 -1.07
C PRO A 333 10.35 20.46 -0.88
N ARG A 334 11.26 20.14 -1.80
CA ARG A 334 12.13 18.95 -1.71
C ARG A 334 13.11 19.09 -0.54
N VAL A 335 13.35 18.02 0.19
CA VAL A 335 14.30 17.93 1.30
C VAL A 335 15.67 17.51 0.75
N ARG A 336 16.79 17.97 1.34
CA ARG A 336 18.14 17.50 0.99
C ARG A 336 18.42 16.16 1.65
N ILE A 337 19.35 15.38 1.07
CA ILE A 337 19.70 14.05 1.58
C ILE A 337 20.18 14.07 3.04
N ASP A 338 21.00 15.07 3.42
CA ASP A 338 21.50 15.22 4.80
C ASP A 338 20.33 15.43 5.77
N GLN A 339 19.39 16.32 5.41
CA GLN A 339 18.20 16.61 6.21
C GLN A 339 17.27 15.40 6.31
N LEU A 340 17.14 14.64 5.22
CA LEU A 340 16.33 13.43 5.17
C LEU A 340 16.90 12.36 6.11
N LEU A 341 18.20 12.07 6.03
CA LEU A 341 18.84 11.11 6.92
C LEU A 341 18.81 11.58 8.38
N ASP A 342 19.06 12.88 8.64
CA ASP A 342 18.94 13.43 9.97
C ASP A 342 17.52 13.33 10.54
N LEU A 343 16.50 13.55 9.73
CA LEU A 343 15.09 13.37 10.12
C LEU A 343 14.82 11.92 10.53
N GLY A 344 15.27 10.94 9.75
CA GLY A 344 15.09 9.52 10.04
C GLY A 344 15.77 9.09 11.35
N TRP A 345 17.09 9.35 11.44
CA TRP A 345 17.91 8.85 12.53
C TRP A 345 17.84 9.68 13.81
N LYS A 346 17.85 11.02 13.71
CA LYS A 346 17.91 11.90 14.89
C LYS A 346 16.55 12.24 15.47
N PHE A 347 15.48 12.22 14.65
CA PHE A 347 14.14 12.60 15.09
C PHE A 347 13.16 11.44 15.10
N LEU A 348 12.90 10.79 13.94
CA LEU A 348 11.86 9.79 13.85
C LEU A 348 12.16 8.52 14.66
N LEU A 349 13.41 8.05 14.63
CA LEU A 349 13.79 6.84 15.37
C LEU A 349 13.68 7.03 16.89
N PRO A 350 14.21 8.09 17.53
CA PRO A 350 14.02 8.31 18.97
C PRO A 350 12.55 8.51 19.36
N ILE A 351 11.78 9.26 18.53
CA ILE A 351 10.37 9.51 18.80
C ILE A 351 9.55 8.20 18.67
N SER A 352 9.83 7.36 17.68
CA SER A 352 9.16 6.08 17.51
C SER A 352 9.45 5.11 18.66
N LEU A 353 10.69 5.08 19.14
CA LEU A 353 11.08 4.28 20.31
C LEU A 353 10.40 4.79 21.59
N ALA A 354 10.36 6.10 21.80
CA ALA A 354 9.66 6.72 22.93
C ALA A 354 8.15 6.42 22.87
N ASN A 355 7.54 6.50 21.68
CA ASN A 355 6.13 6.16 21.46
C ASN A 355 5.85 4.69 21.80
N LEU A 356 6.72 3.77 21.38
CA LEU A 356 6.61 2.35 21.67
C LEU A 356 6.68 2.09 23.17
N LEU A 357 7.65 2.68 23.89
CA LEU A 357 7.80 2.54 25.33
C LEU A 357 6.61 3.16 26.10
N MET A 358 6.15 4.33 25.67
CA MET A 358 4.93 4.95 26.25
C MET A 358 3.72 4.05 26.06
N THR A 359 3.52 3.47 24.87
CA THR A 359 2.41 2.56 24.61
C THR A 359 2.47 1.32 25.50
N ALA A 360 3.65 0.71 25.64
CA ALA A 360 3.85 -0.41 26.54
C ALA A 360 3.54 -0.05 28.00
N GLY A 361 4.02 1.10 28.47
CA GLY A 361 3.76 1.60 29.83
C GLY A 361 2.28 1.90 30.09
N LEU A 362 1.61 2.57 29.14
CA LEU A 362 0.17 2.86 29.22
C LEU A 362 -0.67 1.59 29.22
N LYS A 363 -0.31 0.58 28.42
CA LYS A 363 -0.99 -0.70 28.40
C LYS A 363 -0.88 -1.44 29.74
N LEU A 364 0.29 -1.41 30.38
CA LEU A 364 0.50 -2.00 31.70
C LEU A 364 -0.25 -1.24 32.80
N ALA A 365 -0.29 0.10 32.72
CA ALA A 365 -0.96 0.94 33.71
C ALA A 365 -2.49 0.93 33.57
N PHE A 366 -3.00 0.86 32.35
CA PHE A 366 -4.43 0.95 32.04
C PHE A 366 -4.89 -0.16 31.07
N PRO A 367 -4.86 -1.44 31.46
CA PRO A 367 -5.19 -2.55 30.56
C PRO A 367 -6.62 -2.46 30.00
N GLN A 368 -7.56 -1.87 30.76
CA GLN A 368 -8.95 -1.71 30.34
C GLN A 368 -9.14 -0.75 29.14
N PHE A 369 -8.25 0.23 28.96
CA PHE A 369 -8.31 1.18 27.84
C PHE A 369 -7.67 0.66 26.55
N PHE A 370 -6.73 -0.28 26.67
CA PHE A 370 -5.93 -0.79 25.57
C PHE A 370 -6.26 -2.24 25.17
N GLY A 371 -7.43 -2.71 25.54
CA GLY A 371 -7.96 -4.01 25.15
C GLY A 371 -7.28 -5.16 25.92
N GLY A 372 -7.74 -5.38 27.12
CA GLY A 372 -7.52 -6.62 27.85
C GLY A 372 -8.43 -7.71 27.34
#